data_ea8895d1484a7afbd4da1f168fed4265
#
_entry.id   ea8895d1484a7afbd4da1f168fed4265
#
_cell.length_a   1.000
_cell.length_b   1.000
_cell.length_c   1.000
_cell.angle_alpha   90.00
_cell.angle_beta   90.00
_cell.angle_gamma   90.00
#
_symmetry.space_group_name_H-M   'P 1'
#
loop_
_entity.id
_entity.type
_entity.pdbx_description
1 polymer ?
#
loop_
_entity_poly.entity_id
_entity_poly.type
_entity_poly.pdbx_seq_one_letter_code
_entity_poly.pdbx_strand_id
1 'polypeptide(L)'
;MSEKLFDVLPLYVANRDCRKRTKINQGGTSSGKTYSIMQLLFTRAMEKCGQVITVVGQDIPNLKKGSYRDAKNIRNASPVLQKWFPKVNEGERIFYCVNGSIIEFNSYKDAQDAKNGKRNILFVNEANGVPFDIFWQLYIRTSDEVFIDYNPSARFWVHEKLLNRNDVQLFISDHRQNTFLTPEQHAMIEGIEDDELWKVYARGATGAITGLIFPRFNVVDALPPREEWKMNV
;
A
#
# COMPACT_ATOMS: atom_id res chain seq x y z
N MET A 1 -18.55 -15.37 -25.40
CA MET A 1 -18.35 -15.16 -23.94
C MET A 1 -17.25 -14.12 -23.77
N SER A 2 -17.49 -13.01 -23.07
CA SER A 2 -16.40 -12.08 -22.75
C SER A 2 -15.42 -12.78 -21.83
N GLU A 3 -14.15 -12.86 -22.21
CA GLU A 3 -13.10 -13.42 -21.36
C GLU A 3 -13.04 -12.59 -20.07
N LYS A 4 -13.14 -13.25 -18.92
CA LYS A 4 -13.04 -12.60 -17.60
C LYS A 4 -11.61 -12.08 -17.41
N LEU A 5 -11.46 -10.82 -17.02
CA LEU A 5 -10.16 -10.23 -16.83
C LEU A 5 -9.45 -10.83 -15.60
N PHE A 6 -10.11 -10.81 -14.44
CA PHE A 6 -9.69 -11.42 -13.16
C PHE A 6 -10.84 -11.38 -12.14
N ASP A 7 -10.67 -12.08 -11.02
CA ASP A 7 -11.53 -11.95 -9.83
C ASP A 7 -11.06 -10.77 -8.99
N VAL A 8 -12.00 -10.04 -8.41
CA VAL A 8 -11.71 -8.83 -7.64
C VAL A 8 -12.25 -8.91 -6.22
N LEU A 9 -11.52 -8.29 -5.30
CA LEU A 9 -11.96 -8.07 -3.93
C LEU A 9 -12.83 -6.81 -3.82
N PRO A 10 -13.65 -6.66 -2.75
CA PRO A 10 -14.42 -5.44 -2.50
C PRO A 10 -13.57 -4.17 -2.51
N LEU A 11 -12.32 -4.26 -2.04
CA LEU A 11 -11.39 -3.14 -2.02
C LEU A 11 -11.00 -2.63 -3.42
N TYR A 12 -10.92 -3.51 -4.42
CA TYR A 12 -10.74 -3.10 -5.83
C TYR A 12 -11.91 -2.22 -6.26
N VAL A 13 -13.15 -2.66 -6.00
CA VAL A 13 -14.37 -1.93 -6.40
C VAL A 13 -14.42 -0.57 -5.70
N ALA A 14 -14.14 -0.53 -4.40
CA ALA A 14 -14.12 0.71 -3.62
C ALA A 14 -13.11 1.73 -4.17
N ASN A 15 -11.89 1.28 -4.51
CA ASN A 15 -10.86 2.15 -5.10
C ASN A 15 -11.23 2.60 -6.52
N ARG A 16 -11.79 1.71 -7.36
CA ARG A 16 -12.21 2.00 -8.73
C ARG A 16 -13.27 3.10 -8.78
N ASP A 17 -14.27 2.99 -7.92
CA ASP A 17 -15.44 3.87 -7.92
C ASP A 17 -15.22 5.19 -7.17
N CYS A 18 -14.13 5.29 -6.41
CA CYS A 18 -13.78 6.49 -5.67
C CYS A 18 -13.32 7.62 -6.60
N ARG A 19 -13.96 8.79 -6.50
CA ARG A 19 -13.67 9.99 -7.29
C ARG A 19 -12.58 10.88 -6.69
N LYS A 20 -12.12 10.60 -5.48
CA LYS A 20 -11.04 11.38 -4.86
C LYS A 20 -9.73 11.12 -5.59
N ARG A 21 -8.89 12.17 -5.70
CA ARG A 21 -7.59 12.06 -6.37
C ARG A 21 -6.66 11.08 -5.64
N THR A 22 -6.63 11.13 -4.32
CA THR A 22 -5.74 10.31 -3.48
C THR A 22 -6.55 9.27 -2.72
N LYS A 23 -6.21 7.99 -2.90
CA LYS A 23 -6.81 6.84 -2.25
C LYS A 23 -5.79 6.18 -1.35
N ILE A 24 -6.03 6.21 -0.06
CA ILE A 24 -5.17 5.64 0.97
C ILE A 24 -5.79 4.32 1.42
N ASN A 25 -5.03 3.25 1.30
CA ASN A 25 -5.43 1.90 1.67
C ASN A 25 -4.63 1.45 2.91
N GLN A 26 -5.16 1.75 4.07
CA GLN A 26 -4.66 1.25 5.34
C GLN A 26 -5.22 -0.14 5.60
N GLY A 27 -4.40 -1.06 6.09
CA GLY A 27 -4.97 -2.36 6.43
C GLY A 27 -4.01 -3.37 7.01
N GLY A 28 -4.58 -4.42 7.56
CA GLY A 28 -3.88 -5.55 8.11
C GLY A 28 -3.12 -6.36 7.05
N THR A 29 -2.38 -7.36 7.53
CA THR A 29 -1.72 -8.31 6.63
C THR A 29 -2.76 -9.12 5.85
N SER A 30 -2.41 -9.52 4.65
CA SER A 30 -3.27 -10.35 3.79
C SER A 30 -4.66 -9.77 3.50
N SER A 31 -4.87 -8.46 3.70
CA SER A 31 -6.15 -7.80 3.34
C SER A 31 -6.35 -7.59 1.84
N GLY A 32 -5.36 -7.93 1.01
CA GLY A 32 -5.44 -7.82 -0.44
C GLY A 32 -5.23 -6.41 -1.00
N LYS A 33 -4.76 -5.44 -0.20
CA LYS A 33 -4.54 -4.04 -0.61
C LYS A 33 -3.71 -3.91 -1.87
N THR A 34 -2.45 -4.33 -1.79
CA THR A 34 -1.47 -4.23 -2.88
C THR A 34 -1.97 -4.94 -4.14
N TYR A 35 -2.52 -6.16 -3.97
CA TYR A 35 -3.04 -6.95 -5.08
C TYR A 35 -4.21 -6.25 -5.79
N SER A 36 -5.19 -5.74 -5.04
CA SER A 36 -6.33 -5.00 -5.58
C SER A 36 -5.92 -3.72 -6.31
N ILE A 37 -4.96 -2.98 -5.75
CA ILE A 37 -4.43 -1.78 -6.41
C ILE A 37 -3.72 -2.17 -7.70
N MET A 38 -2.86 -3.20 -7.69
CA MET A 38 -2.17 -3.66 -8.90
C MET A 38 -3.14 -4.09 -10.01
N GLN A 39 -4.22 -4.81 -9.68
CA GLN A 39 -5.28 -5.12 -10.64
C GLN A 39 -5.89 -3.84 -11.24
N LEU A 40 -6.14 -2.82 -10.40
CA LEU A 40 -6.71 -1.56 -10.85
C LEU A 40 -5.73 -0.78 -11.76
N LEU A 41 -4.42 -0.81 -11.47
CA LEU A 41 -3.42 -0.17 -12.34
C LEU A 41 -3.38 -0.78 -13.74
N PHE A 42 -3.50 -2.11 -13.87
CA PHE A 42 -3.65 -2.76 -15.17
C PHE A 42 -4.91 -2.27 -15.90
N THR A 43 -6.04 -2.19 -15.21
CA THR A 43 -7.29 -1.67 -15.78
C THR A 43 -7.12 -0.23 -16.25
N ARG A 44 -6.55 0.65 -15.43
CA ARG A 44 -6.30 2.06 -15.78
C ARG A 44 -5.38 2.22 -16.98
N ALA A 45 -4.33 1.40 -17.08
CA ALA A 45 -3.44 1.41 -18.23
C ALA A 45 -4.14 0.99 -19.54
N MET A 46 -5.16 0.14 -19.45
CA MET A 46 -5.96 -0.29 -20.62
C MET A 46 -7.01 0.74 -21.02
N GLU A 47 -7.60 1.45 -20.05
CA GLU A 47 -8.70 2.41 -20.26
C GLU A 47 -8.28 3.65 -21.05
N LYS A 48 -7.02 4.09 -20.94
CA LYS A 48 -6.53 5.34 -21.56
C LYS A 48 -5.14 5.12 -22.15
N CYS A 49 -4.94 5.57 -23.39
CA CYS A 49 -3.67 5.41 -24.12
C CYS A 49 -2.55 6.28 -23.55
N GLY A 50 -1.31 5.78 -23.63
CA GLY A 50 -0.10 6.57 -23.36
C GLY A 50 0.09 6.98 -21.91
N GLN A 51 -0.51 6.25 -20.96
CA GLN A 51 -0.36 6.54 -19.54
C GLN A 51 0.99 6.07 -19.00
N VAL A 52 1.61 6.89 -18.19
CA VAL A 52 2.75 6.52 -17.35
C VAL A 52 2.24 6.27 -15.94
N ILE A 53 2.31 5.02 -15.49
CA ILE A 53 1.91 4.57 -14.16
C ILE A 53 3.18 4.15 -13.41
N THR A 54 3.51 4.85 -12.33
CA THR A 54 4.71 4.57 -11.55
C THR A 54 4.35 3.95 -10.19
N VAL A 55 4.88 2.77 -9.93
CA VAL A 55 4.81 2.09 -8.62
C VAL A 55 6.12 2.36 -7.89
N VAL A 56 6.03 2.90 -6.68
CA VAL A 56 7.19 3.27 -5.87
C VAL A 56 7.15 2.55 -4.53
N GLY A 57 8.28 2.04 -4.09
CA GLY A 57 8.47 1.49 -2.75
C GLY A 57 9.79 1.95 -2.15
N GLN A 58 10.05 1.53 -0.94
CA GLN A 58 11.26 1.88 -0.19
C GLN A 58 12.54 1.55 -0.98
N ASP A 59 12.60 0.36 -1.57
CA ASP A 59 13.73 -0.12 -2.35
C ASP A 59 13.30 -1.16 -3.40
N ILE A 60 14.18 -1.43 -4.36
CA ILE A 60 13.93 -2.41 -5.43
C ILE A 60 13.81 -3.86 -4.92
N PRO A 61 14.61 -4.35 -3.98
CA PRO A 61 14.44 -5.69 -3.42
C PRO A 61 13.06 -5.94 -2.84
N ASN A 62 12.49 -4.99 -2.09
CA ASN A 62 11.16 -5.08 -1.51
C ASN A 62 10.07 -5.06 -2.60
N LEU A 63 10.16 -4.13 -3.55
CA LEU A 63 9.25 -4.11 -4.71
C LEU A 63 9.25 -5.44 -5.48
N LYS A 64 10.44 -6.03 -5.74
CA LYS A 64 10.56 -7.32 -6.44
C LYS A 64 9.89 -8.48 -5.70
N LYS A 65 9.95 -8.49 -4.36
CA LYS A 65 9.32 -9.53 -3.52
C LYS A 65 7.82 -9.29 -3.29
N GLY A 66 7.36 -8.05 -3.41
CA GLY A 66 5.98 -7.58 -3.20
C GLY A 66 5.27 -7.27 -4.49
N SER A 67 4.92 -6.00 -4.69
CA SER A 67 4.04 -5.50 -5.76
C SER A 67 4.47 -5.86 -7.19
N TYR A 68 5.77 -5.94 -7.48
CA TYR A 68 6.23 -6.37 -8.81
C TYR A 68 5.95 -7.86 -9.07
N ARG A 69 6.15 -8.71 -8.05
CA ARG A 69 5.78 -10.14 -8.14
C ARG A 69 4.28 -10.30 -8.32
N ASP A 70 3.48 -9.54 -7.57
CA ASP A 70 2.02 -9.56 -7.69
C ASP A 70 1.56 -9.13 -9.08
N ALA A 71 2.16 -8.07 -9.64
CA ALA A 71 1.91 -7.63 -11.01
C ALA A 71 2.17 -8.75 -12.04
N LYS A 72 3.30 -9.46 -11.90
CA LYS A 72 3.62 -10.60 -12.78
C LYS A 72 2.60 -11.73 -12.65
N ASN A 73 2.22 -12.06 -11.42
CA ASN A 73 1.23 -13.10 -11.15
C ASN A 73 -0.13 -12.74 -11.75
N ILE A 74 -0.61 -11.50 -11.54
CA ILE A 74 -1.87 -11.00 -12.09
C ILE A 74 -1.86 -11.07 -13.63
N ARG A 75 -0.78 -10.55 -14.26
CA ARG A 75 -0.64 -10.60 -15.72
C ARG A 75 -0.63 -12.04 -16.24
N ASN A 76 0.16 -12.92 -15.62
CA ASN A 76 0.36 -14.28 -16.10
C ASN A 76 -0.89 -15.16 -15.88
N ALA A 77 -1.72 -14.85 -14.89
CA ALA A 77 -2.98 -15.55 -14.65
C ALA A 77 -4.10 -15.15 -15.63
N SER A 78 -3.98 -14.03 -16.37
CA SER A 78 -5.00 -13.53 -17.27
C SER A 78 -4.54 -13.56 -18.73
N PRO A 79 -5.11 -14.41 -19.60
CA PRO A 79 -4.83 -14.38 -21.05
C PRO A 79 -5.12 -13.01 -21.68
N VAL A 80 -6.12 -12.30 -21.18
CA VAL A 80 -6.45 -10.95 -21.63
C VAL A 80 -5.32 -9.99 -21.32
N LEU A 81 -4.79 -10.00 -20.09
CA LEU A 81 -3.67 -9.14 -19.72
C LEU A 81 -2.38 -9.50 -20.46
N GLN A 82 -2.16 -10.78 -20.78
CA GLN A 82 -1.00 -11.17 -21.60
C GLN A 82 -1.07 -10.58 -23.02
N LYS A 83 -2.28 -10.50 -23.60
CA LYS A 83 -2.49 -9.85 -24.91
C LYS A 83 -2.31 -8.32 -24.81
N TRP A 84 -2.80 -7.69 -23.73
CA TRP A 84 -2.67 -6.25 -23.53
C TRP A 84 -1.27 -5.80 -23.14
N PHE A 85 -0.53 -6.64 -22.41
CA PHE A 85 0.85 -6.40 -21.95
C PHE A 85 1.79 -7.50 -22.46
N PRO A 86 2.02 -7.59 -23.80
CA PRO A 86 2.81 -8.68 -24.38
C PRO A 86 4.29 -8.63 -23.98
N LYS A 87 4.81 -7.43 -23.67
CA LYS A 87 6.22 -7.20 -23.35
C LYS A 87 6.39 -6.76 -21.91
N VAL A 88 7.33 -7.43 -21.20
CA VAL A 88 7.82 -7.03 -19.89
C VAL A 88 9.34 -6.90 -19.96
N ASN A 89 9.87 -5.74 -19.57
CA ASN A 89 11.31 -5.54 -19.39
C ASN A 89 11.67 -5.87 -17.92
N GLU A 90 12.22 -7.04 -17.68
CA GLU A 90 12.59 -7.51 -16.35
C GLU A 90 13.72 -6.69 -15.70
N GLY A 91 14.65 -6.18 -16.52
CA GLY A 91 15.78 -5.36 -16.04
C GLY A 91 15.31 -4.02 -15.49
N GLU A 92 14.50 -3.32 -16.28
CA GLU A 92 13.92 -2.02 -15.92
C GLU A 92 12.60 -2.13 -15.14
N ARG A 93 12.04 -3.33 -15.05
CA ARG A 93 10.76 -3.61 -14.34
C ARG A 93 9.59 -2.81 -14.92
N ILE A 94 9.44 -2.86 -16.25
CA ILE A 94 8.40 -2.13 -17.01
C ILE A 94 7.50 -3.12 -17.73
N PHE A 95 6.19 -2.97 -17.55
CA PHE A 95 5.16 -3.62 -18.35
C PHE A 95 4.71 -2.65 -19.46
N TYR A 96 4.77 -3.10 -20.71
CA TYR A 96 4.36 -2.31 -21.88
C TYR A 96 2.97 -2.73 -22.35
N CYS A 97 2.04 -1.80 -22.33
CA CYS A 97 0.71 -1.98 -22.88
C CYS A 97 0.69 -1.72 -24.38
N VAL A 98 -0.12 -2.47 -25.14
CA VAL A 98 -0.26 -2.28 -26.62
C VAL A 98 -0.76 -0.90 -27.02
N ASN A 99 -1.46 -0.18 -26.12
CA ASN A 99 -1.94 1.18 -26.35
C ASN A 99 -0.92 2.27 -26.02
N GLY A 100 0.35 1.90 -25.76
CA GLY A 100 1.42 2.84 -25.40
C GLY A 100 1.52 3.21 -23.93
N SER A 101 0.61 2.72 -23.08
CA SER A 101 0.73 2.90 -21.62
C SER A 101 1.83 2.01 -21.06
N ILE A 102 2.41 2.43 -19.94
CA ILE A 102 3.41 1.65 -19.20
C ILE A 102 3.09 1.59 -17.72
N ILE A 103 3.49 0.48 -17.08
CA ILE A 103 3.55 0.36 -15.62
C ILE A 103 4.99 0.09 -15.24
N GLU A 104 5.62 1.00 -14.53
CA GLU A 104 7.03 0.94 -14.12
C GLU A 104 7.17 0.85 -12.61
N PHE A 105 8.25 0.20 -12.13
CA PHE A 105 8.53 0.01 -10.71
C PHE A 105 9.88 0.62 -10.36
N ASN A 106 9.86 1.65 -9.50
CA ASN A 106 11.02 2.46 -9.17
C ASN A 106 11.18 2.63 -7.65
N SER A 107 12.41 2.89 -7.23
CA SER A 107 12.72 3.45 -5.91
C SER A 107 13.65 4.65 -6.09
N TYR A 108 13.59 5.57 -5.16
CA TYR A 108 14.36 6.82 -5.20
C TYR A 108 15.20 6.95 -3.94
N LYS A 109 16.44 7.40 -4.07
CA LYS A 109 17.38 7.55 -2.96
C LYS A 109 17.06 8.79 -2.12
N ASP A 110 16.66 9.86 -2.79
CA ASP A 110 16.39 11.15 -2.18
C ASP A 110 15.36 11.96 -3.01
N ALA A 111 14.98 13.11 -2.48
CA ALA A 111 14.01 14.00 -3.12
C ALA A 111 14.52 14.59 -4.45
N GLN A 112 15.84 14.71 -4.65
CA GLN A 112 16.41 15.23 -5.90
C GLN A 112 16.26 14.22 -7.03
N ASP A 113 16.51 12.93 -6.74
CA ASP A 113 16.31 11.83 -7.68
C ASP A 113 14.82 11.71 -8.09
N ALA A 114 13.91 11.91 -7.13
CA ALA A 114 12.47 11.86 -7.34
C ALA A 114 11.88 13.02 -8.19
N LYS A 115 12.66 14.06 -8.49
CA LYS A 115 12.21 15.18 -9.35
C LYS A 115 12.10 14.85 -10.82
N ASN A 116 12.65 13.73 -11.25
CA ASN A 116 12.66 13.33 -12.64
C ASN A 116 11.33 12.69 -13.07
N GLY A 117 10.88 13.02 -14.26
CA GLY A 117 9.71 12.44 -14.90
C GLY A 117 8.36 12.93 -14.36
N LYS A 118 7.39 12.97 -15.27
CA LYS A 118 5.96 13.18 -14.97
C LYS A 118 5.24 11.85 -15.15
N ARG A 119 4.14 11.66 -14.42
CA ARG A 119 3.30 10.45 -14.49
C ARG A 119 1.83 10.81 -14.41
N ASN A 120 1.00 9.90 -14.89
CA ASN A 120 -0.46 10.05 -14.77
C ASN A 120 -0.93 9.46 -13.43
N ILE A 121 -0.42 8.29 -13.08
CA ILE A 121 -0.83 7.59 -11.85
C ILE A 121 0.41 7.23 -11.04
N LEU A 122 0.33 7.46 -9.73
CA LEU A 122 1.33 7.07 -8.75
C LEU A 122 0.75 6.02 -7.80
N PHE A 123 1.46 4.95 -7.57
CA PHE A 123 1.19 4.03 -6.47
C PHE A 123 2.39 3.97 -5.53
N VAL A 124 2.20 4.36 -4.29
CA VAL A 124 3.21 4.26 -3.23
C VAL A 124 2.91 3.02 -2.39
N ASN A 125 3.69 1.98 -2.65
CA ASN A 125 3.56 0.68 -2.00
C ASN A 125 4.39 0.66 -0.70
N GLU A 126 3.78 0.23 0.40
CA GLU A 126 4.36 0.24 1.74
C GLU A 126 4.88 1.64 2.12
N ALA A 127 4.00 2.63 2.07
CA ALA A 127 4.32 4.05 2.19
C ALA A 127 5.03 4.44 3.50
N ASN A 128 4.91 3.62 4.54
CA ASN A 128 5.66 3.78 5.80
C ASN A 128 7.18 3.66 5.62
N GLY A 129 7.65 3.01 4.56
CA GLY A 129 9.07 2.92 4.19
C GLY A 129 9.54 4.03 3.23
N VAL A 130 8.65 4.93 2.75
CA VAL A 130 8.99 5.99 1.79
C VAL A 130 9.03 7.34 2.50
N PRO A 131 10.16 8.09 2.48
CA PRO A 131 10.26 9.43 3.06
C PRO A 131 9.27 10.42 2.44
N PHE A 132 8.75 11.35 3.28
CA PHE A 132 7.76 12.33 2.83
C PHE A 132 8.26 13.26 1.71
N ASP A 133 9.50 13.67 1.76
CA ASP A 133 10.12 14.54 0.76
C ASP A 133 10.22 13.89 -0.61
N ILE A 134 10.52 12.59 -0.66
CA ILE A 134 10.46 11.78 -1.90
C ILE A 134 9.00 11.70 -2.39
N PHE A 135 8.09 11.29 -1.51
CA PHE A 135 6.66 11.22 -1.85
C PHE A 135 6.15 12.54 -2.43
N TRP A 136 6.49 13.67 -1.78
CA TRP A 136 6.01 14.98 -2.21
C TRP A 136 6.48 15.38 -3.62
N GLN A 137 7.74 15.06 -3.97
CA GLN A 137 8.24 15.32 -5.32
C GLN A 137 7.51 14.49 -6.38
N LEU A 138 7.18 13.24 -6.06
CA LEU A 138 6.41 12.37 -6.96
C LEU A 138 4.94 12.85 -7.06
N TYR A 139 4.34 13.19 -5.92
CA TYR A 139 2.94 13.60 -5.81
C TYR A 139 2.62 14.85 -6.67
N ILE A 140 3.44 15.89 -6.59
CA ILE A 140 3.23 17.13 -7.37
C ILE A 140 3.48 16.95 -8.87
N ARG A 141 4.11 15.84 -9.30
CA ARG A 141 4.35 15.48 -10.70
C ARG A 141 3.43 14.36 -11.21
N THR A 142 2.38 14.06 -10.46
CA THR A 142 1.34 13.12 -10.84
C THR A 142 0.09 13.89 -11.24
N SER A 143 -0.43 13.63 -12.46
CA SER A 143 -1.57 14.41 -12.99
C SER A 143 -2.93 13.90 -12.52
N ASP A 144 -3.15 12.59 -12.46
CA ASP A 144 -4.49 12.01 -12.36
C ASP A 144 -4.78 11.42 -10.97
N GLU A 145 -4.29 10.23 -10.66
CA GLU A 145 -4.64 9.49 -9.44
C GLU A 145 -3.40 9.12 -8.61
N VAL A 146 -3.57 9.07 -7.30
CA VAL A 146 -2.54 8.60 -6.37
C VAL A 146 -3.13 7.51 -5.48
N PHE A 147 -2.48 6.36 -5.46
CA PHE A 147 -2.77 5.25 -4.56
C PHE A 147 -1.65 5.11 -3.54
N ILE A 148 -2.01 4.82 -2.31
CA ILE A 148 -1.07 4.62 -1.21
C ILE A 148 -1.53 3.40 -0.44
N ASP A 149 -0.65 2.46 -0.15
CA ASP A 149 -0.95 1.39 0.80
C ASP A 149 0.09 1.30 1.92
N TYR A 150 -0.33 0.81 3.07
CA TYR A 150 0.54 0.52 4.21
C TYR A 150 -0.14 -0.34 5.27
N ASN A 151 0.68 -1.00 6.09
CA ASN A 151 0.25 -1.57 7.35
C ASN A 151 0.47 -0.53 8.46
N PRO A 152 -0.55 -0.24 9.30
CA PRO A 152 -0.53 0.88 10.23
C PRO A 152 0.22 0.56 11.54
N SER A 153 1.49 0.15 11.44
CA SER A 153 2.33 -0.19 12.60
C SER A 153 2.63 1.01 13.50
N ALA A 154 2.69 2.21 12.93
CA ALA A 154 2.89 3.47 13.64
C ALA A 154 2.29 4.65 12.88
N ARG A 155 2.12 5.79 13.55
CA ARG A 155 1.75 7.04 12.89
C ARG A 155 2.95 7.59 12.10
N PHE A 156 2.70 8.12 10.91
CA PHE A 156 3.71 8.72 10.04
C PHE A 156 3.07 9.80 9.14
N TRP A 157 3.80 10.35 8.19
CA TRP A 157 3.40 11.50 7.37
C TRP A 157 2.03 11.38 6.68
N VAL A 158 1.55 10.17 6.38
CA VAL A 158 0.19 9.98 5.82
C VAL A 158 -0.85 10.49 6.81
N HIS A 159 -0.74 10.11 8.08
CA HIS A 159 -1.68 10.52 9.13
C HIS A 159 -1.63 12.01 9.41
N GLU A 160 -0.44 12.59 9.37
CA GLU A 160 -0.20 13.99 9.75
C GLU A 160 -0.51 14.97 8.63
N LYS A 161 -0.25 14.60 7.38
CA LYS A 161 -0.22 15.52 6.24
C LYS A 161 -1.28 15.26 5.18
N LEU A 162 -1.88 14.06 5.12
CA LEU A 162 -2.80 13.71 4.05
C LEU A 162 -4.24 13.48 4.50
N LEU A 163 -4.49 12.81 5.62
CA LEU A 163 -5.84 12.37 6.00
C LEU A 163 -6.87 13.49 6.13
N ASN A 164 -6.43 14.70 6.46
CA ASN A 164 -7.31 15.86 6.63
C ASN A 164 -7.60 16.62 5.32
N ARG A 165 -7.11 16.15 4.17
CA ARG A 165 -7.29 16.83 2.88
C ARG A 165 -8.61 16.41 2.23
N ASN A 166 -9.27 17.35 1.58
CA ASN A 166 -10.55 17.13 0.90
C ASN A 166 -10.46 16.22 -0.35
N ASP A 167 -9.28 16.12 -0.95
CA ASP A 167 -9.01 15.30 -2.13
C ASP A 167 -8.54 13.86 -1.79
N VAL A 168 -8.65 13.47 -0.51
CA VAL A 168 -8.19 12.18 0.02
C VAL A 168 -9.38 11.33 0.46
N GLN A 169 -9.30 10.02 0.22
CA GLN A 169 -10.18 8.99 0.76
C GLN A 169 -9.34 7.93 1.47
N LEU A 170 -9.68 7.61 2.71
CA LEU A 170 -9.11 6.49 3.46
C LEU A 170 -10.03 5.27 3.34
N PHE A 171 -9.43 4.14 2.99
CA PHE A 171 -10.02 2.81 3.07
C PHE A 171 -9.29 2.00 4.14
N ILE A 172 -10.02 1.39 5.04
CA ILE A 172 -9.46 0.47 6.03
C ILE A 172 -9.94 -0.94 5.68
N SER A 173 -9.01 -1.89 5.59
CA SER A 173 -9.29 -3.27 5.21
C SER A 173 -8.52 -4.27 6.07
N ASP A 174 -9.08 -5.46 6.21
CA ASP A 174 -8.42 -6.55 6.91
C ASP A 174 -8.62 -7.89 6.17
N HIS A 175 -8.01 -8.95 6.67
CA HIS A 175 -8.01 -10.26 6.04
C HIS A 175 -9.44 -10.86 5.85
N ARG A 176 -10.44 -10.44 6.64
CA ARG A 176 -11.83 -10.94 6.54
C ARG A 176 -12.51 -10.54 5.23
N GLN A 177 -12.03 -9.47 4.60
CA GLN A 177 -12.51 -9.00 3.29
C GLN A 177 -11.81 -9.70 2.11
N ASN A 178 -10.77 -10.50 2.38
CA ASN A 178 -10.02 -11.23 1.38
C ASN A 178 -10.54 -12.65 1.21
N THR A 179 -11.43 -12.84 0.25
CA THR A 179 -12.06 -14.13 -0.06
C THR A 179 -11.13 -15.16 -0.72
N PHE A 180 -9.87 -14.79 -1.01
CA PHE A 180 -8.88 -15.70 -1.58
C PHE A 180 -8.04 -16.42 -0.51
N LEU A 181 -8.18 -16.05 0.76
CA LEU A 181 -7.51 -16.73 1.85
C LEU A 181 -8.21 -18.02 2.24
N THR A 182 -7.43 -18.99 2.69
CA THR A 182 -7.99 -20.22 3.26
C THR A 182 -8.45 -20.00 4.71
N PRO A 183 -9.35 -20.85 5.25
CA PRO A 183 -9.75 -20.78 6.66
C PRO A 183 -8.57 -20.83 7.62
N GLU A 184 -7.54 -21.62 7.30
CA GLU A 184 -6.34 -21.75 8.13
C GLU A 184 -5.53 -20.45 8.15
N GLN A 185 -5.43 -19.74 7.02
CA GLN A 185 -4.77 -18.44 6.96
C GLN A 185 -5.53 -17.37 7.77
N HIS A 186 -6.86 -17.39 7.72
CA HIS A 186 -7.69 -16.54 8.58
C HIS A 186 -7.45 -16.84 10.06
N ALA A 187 -7.47 -18.13 10.45
CA ALA A 187 -7.24 -18.55 11.81
C ALA A 187 -5.84 -18.17 12.33
N MET A 188 -4.81 -18.27 11.47
CA MET A 188 -3.45 -17.87 11.83
C MET A 188 -3.36 -16.37 12.16
N ILE A 189 -4.04 -15.51 11.39
CA ILE A 189 -4.03 -14.06 11.62
C ILE A 189 -4.84 -13.71 12.87
N GLU A 190 -5.98 -14.37 13.09
CA GLU A 190 -6.80 -14.18 14.30
C GLU A 190 -6.10 -14.69 15.57
N GLY A 191 -5.22 -15.69 15.47
CA GLY A 191 -4.46 -16.28 16.56
C GLY A 191 -3.23 -15.48 17.00
N ILE A 192 -3.03 -14.24 16.56
CA ILE A 192 -1.96 -13.37 17.05
C ILE A 192 -2.24 -13.04 18.52
N GLU A 193 -1.35 -13.46 19.41
CA GLU A 193 -1.53 -13.31 20.87
C GLU A 193 -1.26 -11.89 21.39
N ASP A 194 -0.38 -11.14 20.72
CA ASP A 194 -0.08 -9.75 21.08
C ASP A 194 -1.18 -8.81 20.60
N ASP A 195 -1.87 -8.15 21.53
CA ASP A 195 -3.01 -7.27 21.26
C ASP A 195 -2.69 -6.13 20.27
N GLU A 196 -1.49 -5.52 20.34
CA GLU A 196 -1.11 -4.42 19.46
C GLU A 196 -0.77 -4.93 18.06
N LEU A 197 -0.07 -6.05 17.97
CA LEU A 197 0.17 -6.72 16.67
C LEU A 197 -1.14 -7.21 16.05
N TRP A 198 -2.05 -7.76 16.86
CA TRP A 198 -3.36 -8.19 16.38
C TRP A 198 -4.18 -7.00 15.83
N LYS A 199 -4.23 -5.87 16.55
CA LYS A 199 -4.89 -4.64 16.04
C LYS A 199 -4.35 -4.22 14.69
N VAL A 200 -3.03 -4.20 14.54
CA VAL A 200 -2.37 -3.80 13.28
C VAL A 200 -2.60 -4.81 12.18
N TYR A 201 -2.27 -6.08 12.42
CA TYR A 201 -2.24 -7.09 11.36
C TYR A 201 -3.60 -7.73 11.10
N ALA A 202 -4.42 -7.95 12.12
CA ALA A 202 -5.71 -8.58 11.95
C ALA A 202 -6.85 -7.57 11.70
N ARG A 203 -6.71 -6.31 12.14
CA ARG A 203 -7.78 -5.29 11.98
C ARG A 203 -7.39 -4.08 11.15
N GLY A 204 -6.13 -3.94 10.79
CA GLY A 204 -5.67 -2.77 10.06
C GLY A 204 -5.82 -1.45 10.84
N ALA A 205 -5.95 -1.54 12.16
CA ALA A 205 -6.00 -0.38 13.04
C ALA A 205 -4.61 0.14 13.33
N THR A 206 -4.46 1.45 13.53
CA THR A 206 -3.16 2.03 13.87
C THR A 206 -2.72 1.57 15.25
N GLY A 207 -1.58 0.87 15.31
CA GLY A 207 -0.97 0.41 16.55
C GLY A 207 -0.27 1.52 17.32
N ALA A 208 0.08 1.23 18.57
CA ALA A 208 0.99 2.07 19.34
C ALA A 208 2.40 1.99 18.76
N ILE A 209 3.19 3.05 18.96
CA ILE A 209 4.57 3.10 18.50
C ILE A 209 5.36 1.95 19.14
N THR A 210 5.78 0.97 18.34
CA THR A 210 6.67 -0.09 18.79
C THR A 210 8.04 0.52 19.08
N GLY A 211 8.58 0.26 20.26
CA GLY A 211 9.89 0.77 20.69
C GLY A 211 9.84 1.70 21.90
N LEU A 212 8.69 1.83 22.56
CA LEU A 212 8.64 2.42 23.89
C LEU A 212 9.43 1.52 24.87
N ILE A 213 10.43 2.07 25.54
CA ILE A 213 11.19 1.39 26.61
C ILE A 213 10.23 0.95 27.72
N PHE A 214 9.12 1.68 27.88
CA PHE A 214 8.03 1.39 28.81
C PHE A 214 6.71 1.28 28.03
N PRO A 215 6.33 0.10 27.52
CA PRO A 215 5.11 -0.08 26.72
C PRO A 215 3.82 0.07 27.56
N ARG A 216 3.93 -0.02 28.86
CA ARG A 216 2.84 0.20 29.82
C ARG A 216 3.27 1.24 30.85
N PHE A 217 2.78 2.45 30.71
CA PHE A 217 2.94 3.50 31.73
C PHE A 217 1.58 4.15 31.98
N ASN A 218 1.35 4.49 33.23
CA ASN A 218 0.18 5.29 33.62
C ASN A 218 0.63 6.73 33.89
N VAL A 219 -0.07 7.69 33.31
CA VAL A 219 0.10 9.09 33.69
C VAL A 219 -0.65 9.27 34.99
N VAL A 220 0.05 9.69 36.03
CA VAL A 220 -0.52 9.98 37.34
C VAL A 220 -0.43 11.50 37.60
N ASP A 221 -1.46 12.06 38.23
CA ASP A 221 -1.52 13.50 38.52
C ASP A 221 -0.51 13.93 39.60
N ALA A 222 -0.07 12.98 40.43
CA ALA A 222 0.97 13.18 41.44
C ALA A 222 1.85 11.94 41.58
N LEU A 223 3.14 12.14 41.89
CA LEU A 223 4.01 11.03 42.21
C LEU A 223 3.60 10.40 43.52
N PRO A 224 3.62 9.04 43.63
CA PRO A 224 3.37 8.36 44.91
C PRO A 224 4.43 8.78 45.94
N PRO A 225 4.13 8.66 47.24
CA PRO A 225 5.10 8.95 48.29
C PRO A 225 6.39 8.17 48.11
N ARG A 226 7.52 8.81 48.43
CA ARG A 226 8.88 8.26 48.18
C ARG A 226 9.10 6.90 48.82
N GLU A 227 8.38 6.58 49.87
CA GLU A 227 8.40 5.31 50.60
C GLU A 227 7.81 4.14 49.80
N GLU A 228 7.00 4.43 48.81
CA GLU A 228 6.36 3.44 47.90
C GLU A 228 7.20 3.13 46.65
N TRP A 229 8.32 3.82 46.46
CA TRP A 229 9.20 3.61 45.30
C TRP A 229 9.98 2.31 45.46
N LYS A 230 9.56 1.27 44.74
CA LYS A 230 10.28 0.00 44.67
C LYS A 230 11.16 0.01 43.41
N MET A 231 12.46 0.00 43.56
CA MET A 231 13.37 -0.39 42.49
C MET A 231 13.38 -1.92 42.41
N ASN A 232 12.80 -2.48 41.36
CA ASN A 232 13.08 -3.87 41.03
C ASN A 232 14.44 -3.86 40.27
N VAL A 233 15.47 -4.33 40.93
CA VAL A 233 16.79 -4.61 40.37
C VAL A 233 16.74 -5.98 39.71
#